data_0b858166e1d847d09474bc6bab6aa442
#
_entry.id   0b858166e1d847d09474bc6bab6aa442
#
_cell.length_a   1.000
_cell.length_b   1.000
_cell.length_c   1.000
_cell.angle_alpha   90.00
_cell.angle_beta   90.00
_cell.angle_gamma   90.00
#
_symmetry.space_group_name_H-M   'P 1'
#
loop_
_entity.id
_entity.type
_entity.pdbx_description
1 polymer ?
#
loop_
_entity_poly.entity_id
_entity_poly.type
_entity_poly.pdbx_seq_one_letter_code
_entity_poly.pdbx_strand_id
1 'polypeptide(L)'
;NIDLDEVGRLVDALEDDLARARSDSSRIDALRAEVEQLRAALGAESPEDGDVHRGLSGLRDAMHKLGDELISDAFEGSRYIAQIGRILGL
;
A
#
# COMPACT_ATOMS: atom_id res chain seq x y z
N ASN A 1 3.78 14.55 11.05
CA ASN A 1 2.38 14.13 11.09
C ASN A 1 1.95 13.56 9.74
N ILE A 2 1.40 12.35 9.76
CA ILE A 2 0.91 11.68 8.55
C ILE A 2 -0.50 12.15 8.26
N ASP A 3 -0.77 12.48 6.99
CA ASP A 3 -2.12 12.82 6.55
C ASP A 3 -2.94 11.54 6.38
N LEU A 4 -3.76 11.24 7.37
CA LEU A 4 -4.56 10.01 7.39
C LEU A 4 -5.57 9.95 6.24
N ASP A 5 -6.09 11.10 5.81
CA ASP A 5 -7.01 11.14 4.68
C ASP A 5 -6.31 10.73 3.39
N GLU A 6 -5.08 11.18 3.20
CA GLU A 6 -4.29 10.80 2.03
C GLU A 6 -3.98 9.30 2.06
N VAL A 7 -3.63 8.75 3.24
CA VAL A 7 -3.38 7.32 3.38
C VAL A 7 -4.64 6.52 3.07
N GLY A 8 -5.79 6.99 3.53
CA GLY A 8 -7.07 6.34 3.23
C GLY A 8 -7.35 6.28 1.74
N ARG A 9 -7.11 7.37 1.03
CA ARG A 9 -7.27 7.41 -0.44
C ARG A 9 -6.29 6.49 -1.13
N LEU A 10 -5.06 6.42 -0.64
CA LEU A 10 -4.05 5.50 -1.16
C LEU A 10 -4.50 4.06 -1.02
N VAL A 11 -4.99 3.67 0.16
CA VAL A 11 -5.47 2.32 0.43
C VAL A 11 -6.64 1.97 -0.51
N ASP A 12 -7.60 2.88 -0.65
CA ASP A 12 -8.75 2.66 -1.53
C ASP A 12 -8.32 2.45 -2.99
N ALA A 13 -7.40 3.26 -3.47
CA ALA A 13 -6.89 3.15 -4.84
C ALA A 13 -6.15 1.82 -5.03
N LEU A 14 -5.34 1.43 -4.04
CA LEU A 14 -4.62 0.16 -4.10
C LEU A 14 -5.56 -1.03 -4.12
N GLU A 15 -6.60 -1.01 -3.30
CA GLU A 15 -7.56 -2.11 -3.27
C GLU A 15 -8.29 -2.24 -4.61
N ASP A 16 -8.66 -1.13 -5.23
CA ASP A 16 -9.29 -1.14 -6.55
C ASP A 16 -8.35 -1.73 -7.60
N ASP A 17 -7.10 -1.30 -7.60
CA ASP A 17 -6.12 -1.81 -8.57
C ASP A 17 -5.84 -3.28 -8.35
N LEU A 18 -5.71 -3.72 -7.10
CA LEU A 18 -5.47 -5.12 -6.78
C LEU A 18 -6.66 -6.00 -7.16
N ALA A 19 -7.88 -5.47 -7.04
CA ALA A 19 -9.08 -6.21 -7.45
C ALA A 19 -9.09 -6.47 -8.96
N ARG A 20 -8.46 -5.59 -9.74
CA ARG A 20 -8.36 -5.75 -11.19
C ARG A 20 -7.12 -6.52 -11.63
N ALA A 21 -6.17 -6.71 -10.74
CA ALA A 21 -4.94 -7.44 -11.07
C ALA A 21 -5.24 -8.91 -11.30
N ARG A 22 -4.66 -9.47 -12.35
CA ARG A 22 -4.91 -10.86 -12.75
C ARG A 22 -3.85 -11.85 -12.28
N SER A 23 -2.84 -11.35 -11.62
CA SER A 23 -1.76 -12.22 -11.14
C SER A 23 -2.16 -12.93 -9.85
N ASP A 24 -1.89 -14.22 -9.80
CA ASP A 24 -2.15 -15.05 -8.61
C ASP A 24 -0.87 -15.39 -7.87
N SER A 25 0.15 -14.57 -7.99
CA SER A 25 1.42 -14.85 -7.31
C SER A 25 1.30 -14.67 -5.79
N SER A 26 2.14 -15.37 -5.05
CA SER A 26 2.23 -15.21 -3.60
C SER A 26 2.66 -13.80 -3.21
N ARG A 27 3.37 -13.10 -4.08
CA ARG A 27 3.78 -11.71 -3.85
C ARG A 27 2.60 -10.76 -3.88
N ILE A 28 1.63 -10.99 -4.76
CA ILE A 28 0.38 -10.23 -4.79
C ILE A 28 -0.41 -10.47 -3.50
N ASP A 29 -0.47 -11.71 -3.03
CA ASP A 29 -1.14 -12.04 -1.78
C ASP A 29 -0.48 -11.32 -0.60
N ALA A 30 0.85 -11.27 -0.58
CA ALA A 30 1.59 -10.55 0.46
C ALA A 30 1.26 -9.05 0.43
N LEU A 31 1.16 -8.48 -0.77
CA LEU A 31 0.78 -7.07 -0.92
C LEU A 31 -0.63 -6.80 -0.40
N ARG A 32 -1.57 -7.69 -0.73
CA ARG A 32 -2.95 -7.57 -0.22
C ARG A 32 -2.99 -7.62 1.31
N ALA A 33 -2.19 -8.51 1.91
CA ALA A 33 -2.13 -8.62 3.37
C ALA A 33 -1.61 -7.32 3.99
N GLU A 34 -0.59 -6.70 3.39
CA GLU A 34 -0.08 -5.41 3.88
C GLU A 34 -1.11 -4.30 3.76
N VAL A 35 -1.87 -4.28 2.67
CA VAL A 35 -2.95 -3.29 2.49
C VAL A 35 -4.02 -3.47 3.56
N GLU A 36 -4.39 -4.71 3.87
CA GLU A 36 -5.39 -4.99 4.91
C GLU A 36 -4.90 -4.56 6.30
N GLN A 37 -3.62 -4.80 6.61
CA GLN A 37 -3.04 -4.35 7.87
C GLN A 37 -3.08 -2.84 8.01
N LEU A 38 -2.76 -2.14 6.94
CA LEU A 38 -2.80 -0.68 6.94
C LEU A 38 -4.23 -0.17 7.11
N ARG A 39 -5.19 -0.80 6.44
CA ARG A 39 -6.61 -0.44 6.61
C ARG A 39 -7.06 -0.66 8.05
N ALA A 40 -6.64 -1.75 8.68
CA ALA A 40 -6.97 -2.01 10.07
C ALA A 40 -6.39 -0.93 11.00
N ALA A 41 -5.16 -0.50 10.75
CA ALA A 41 -4.55 0.57 11.53
C ALA A 41 -5.33 1.89 11.38
N LEU A 42 -5.81 2.19 10.17
CA LEU A 42 -6.60 3.39 9.92
C LEU A 42 -7.99 3.32 10.55
N GLY A 43 -8.54 2.11 10.71
CA GLY A 43 -9.87 1.90 11.29
C GLY A 43 -9.93 1.93 12.80
N ALA A 44 -8.80 2.03 13.49
CA ALA A 44 -8.77 2.15 14.94
C ALA A 44 -9.42 3.46 15.38
N GLU A 45 -9.98 3.48 16.61
CA GLU A 45 -10.60 4.70 17.14
C GLU A 45 -9.64 5.87 17.18
N SER A 46 -8.38 5.60 17.48
CA SER A 46 -7.33 6.62 17.51
C SER A 46 -6.13 6.08 16.74
N PRO A 47 -6.12 6.21 15.41
CA PRO A 47 -4.98 5.73 14.62
C PRO A 47 -3.69 6.41 15.07
N GLU A 48 -2.67 5.59 15.36
CA GLU A 48 -1.38 6.11 15.79
C GLU A 48 -0.45 6.25 14.59
N ASP A 49 0.24 7.39 14.51
CA ASP A 49 1.18 7.65 13.41
C ASP A 49 2.22 6.54 13.28
N GLY A 50 2.71 5.99 14.41
CA GLY A 50 3.69 4.91 14.38
C GLY A 50 3.18 3.64 13.72
N ASP A 51 1.92 3.28 13.98
CA ASP A 51 1.31 2.10 13.36
C ASP A 51 1.08 2.32 11.87
N VAL A 52 0.61 3.49 11.49
CA VAL A 52 0.40 3.85 10.09
C VAL A 52 1.73 3.91 9.35
N HIS A 53 2.77 4.47 9.98
CA HIS A 53 4.12 4.52 9.41
C HIS A 53 4.65 3.11 9.13
N ARG A 54 4.51 2.20 10.09
CA ARG A 54 4.95 0.81 9.90
C ARG A 54 4.18 0.11 8.79
N GLY A 55 2.86 0.35 8.72
CA GLY A 55 2.05 -0.21 7.66
C GLY A 55 2.47 0.29 6.28
N LEU A 56 2.75 1.58 6.16
CA LEU A 56 3.22 2.16 4.91
C LEU A 56 4.59 1.61 4.51
N SER A 57 5.50 1.47 5.48
CA SER A 57 6.83 0.90 5.22
C SER A 57 6.75 -0.54 4.74
N GLY A 58 5.90 -1.35 5.38
CA GLY A 58 5.68 -2.74 4.97
C GLY A 58 5.08 -2.83 3.57
N LEU A 59 4.14 -1.96 3.27
CA LEU A 59 3.51 -1.88 1.96
C LEU A 59 4.54 -1.51 0.88
N ARG A 60 5.39 -0.52 1.17
CA ARG A 60 6.44 -0.10 0.24
C ARG A 60 7.42 -1.24 -0.04
N ASP A 61 7.84 -1.95 1.01
CA ASP A 61 8.73 -3.10 0.85
C ASP A 61 8.10 -4.21 0.00
N ALA A 62 6.83 -4.51 0.23
CA ALA A 62 6.11 -5.51 -0.55
C ALA A 62 6.04 -5.11 -2.02
N MET A 63 5.82 -3.83 -2.31
CA MET A 63 5.79 -3.32 -3.68
C MET A 63 7.16 -3.43 -4.36
N HIS A 64 8.24 -3.15 -3.63
CA HIS A 64 9.59 -3.32 -4.18
C HIS A 64 9.88 -4.77 -4.55
N LYS A 65 9.38 -5.72 -3.75
CA LYS A 65 9.58 -7.14 -4.01
C LYS A 65 8.81 -7.64 -5.22
N LEU A 66 7.71 -6.97 -5.57
CA LEU A 66 6.94 -7.34 -6.76
C LEU A 66 7.67 -7.01 -8.05
N GLY A 67 8.43 -5.93 -8.05
CA GLY A 67 9.20 -5.55 -9.23
C GLY A 67 8.33 -5.45 -10.47
N ASP A 68 8.73 -6.16 -11.53
CA ASP A 68 8.09 -6.06 -12.83
C ASP A 68 6.77 -6.83 -12.95
N GLU A 69 6.40 -7.63 -11.97
CA GLU A 69 5.19 -8.46 -12.05
C GLU A 69 3.90 -7.64 -12.18
N LEU A 70 3.89 -6.41 -11.68
CA LEU A 70 2.72 -5.56 -11.71
C LEU A 70 2.61 -4.69 -12.95
N ILE A 71 3.65 -4.64 -13.78
CA ILE A 71 3.69 -3.72 -14.92
C ILE A 71 2.69 -4.09 -16.00
N SER A 72 2.33 -5.36 -16.11
CA SER A 72 1.51 -5.86 -17.21
C SER A 72 0.02 -5.55 -17.08
N ASP A 73 -0.47 -5.09 -15.93
CA ASP A 73 -1.90 -4.97 -15.65
C ASP A 73 -2.37 -3.55 -15.37
N ALA A 74 -1.76 -2.55 -15.98
CA ALA A 74 -2.10 -1.16 -15.74
C ALA A 74 -1.91 -0.73 -14.27
N PHE A 75 -1.27 -1.55 -13.46
CA PHE A 75 -0.92 -1.21 -12.09
C PHE A 75 0.41 -0.49 -12.07
N GLU A 76 0.39 0.77 -11.67
CA GLU A 76 1.60 1.59 -11.64
C GLU A 76 2.24 1.56 -10.25
N GLY A 77 2.93 0.45 -9.96
CA GLY A 77 3.60 0.28 -8.66
C GLY A 77 4.55 1.40 -8.31
N SER A 78 5.30 1.90 -9.30
CA SER A 78 6.24 3.00 -9.07
C SER A 78 5.55 4.27 -8.58
N ARG A 79 4.34 4.53 -9.05
CA ARG A 79 3.54 5.67 -8.62
C ARG A 79 3.18 5.58 -7.14
N TYR A 80 2.75 4.39 -6.70
CA TYR A 80 2.42 4.15 -5.30
C TYR A 80 3.66 4.20 -4.41
N ILE A 81 4.77 3.64 -4.87
CA ILE A 81 6.03 3.71 -4.12
C ILE A 81 6.44 5.17 -3.90
N ALA A 82 6.36 6.00 -4.93
CA ALA A 82 6.69 7.41 -4.82
C ALA A 82 5.76 8.13 -3.85
N GLN A 83 4.48 7.85 -3.91
CA GLN A 83 3.49 8.46 -3.03
C GLN A 83 3.74 8.06 -1.56
N ILE A 84 3.98 6.78 -1.32
CA ILE A 84 4.29 6.30 0.03
C ILE A 84 5.57 6.94 0.55
N GLY A 85 6.60 7.02 -0.29
CA GLY A 85 7.86 7.67 0.08
C GLY A 85 7.65 9.13 0.50
N ARG A 86 6.81 9.86 -0.24
CA ARG A 86 6.48 11.24 0.09
C ARG A 86 5.75 11.35 1.43
N ILE A 87 4.80 10.47 1.66
CA ILE A 87 4.05 10.46 2.94
C ILE A 87 4.99 10.16 4.10
N LEU A 88 5.93 9.24 3.93
CA LEU A 88 6.89 8.86 4.96
C LEU A 88 8.02 9.88 5.14
N GLY A 89 8.14 10.84 4.25
CA GLY A 89 9.21 11.83 4.31
C GLY A 89 10.57 11.34 3.80
N LEU A 90 10.56 10.37 2.91
CA LEU A 90 11.79 9.79 2.36
C LEU A 90 12.33 10.57 1.18
#